data_3bc35d7d1ce4cbd397cb351868ff6c05
#
_entry.id   3bc35d7d1ce4cbd397cb351868ff6c05
#
_cell.length_a   1.000
_cell.length_b   1.000
_cell.length_c   1.000
_cell.angle_alpha   90.00
_cell.angle_beta   90.00
_cell.angle_gamma   90.00
#
_symmetry.space_group_name_H-M   'P 1'
#
loop_
_entity.id
_entity.type
_entity.pdbx_description
1 polymer ?
#
loop_
_entity_poly.entity_id
_entity_poly.type
_entity_poly.pdbx_seq_one_letter_code
_entity_poly.pdbx_strand_id
1 'polypeptide(L)'
;VRLSQALGVEFPFSEHAAIEHIPVIEVEFVHLAGLDAHLGQLTLLDTPGPNEAGQPHLQKMLSEQLSRASAVLAVMDYTQLKSISDEEVRQAISAAGKSVPLYALVNKFDQKDRNSDDEEQIRAMISGTLMKGNISPGQIYPVSSMWAYLANRARYEMSTHGQLPDHQEQPWVQDFAEAALGRRWRTADLDDIDHIRYSADLLWEDSLFEQPIRKLIYAAYANASLYALRSASHKLLNYAQNAREYLDFRYQGLTVAFEALELNIARLEEDMALLKTRQSVVSDEVKHEVEEALNATADFMGAQKSALNQAIGEVFSAQHIHDLAGIDRQNPHGDEPNELKQLVLDDEGKAQIALSKIRSSCERVMLDAQTKICRELALRFDQLESTLARSLNEAMRPIETRIKEHLSHAGFRARISFPAFQAHHLNFNTRALFNDAIAQDDSLAGPPSGGSSMRETVSRWLNNPGWGWDEYVETRTRYVIDIAQLHDKFKQHIELFCEQIRKALSAQVDVSVTAGMATFFAEFSLCLTGLQESLRDSLAVRQQNEHSTRALCQLLKQSITTATWIQEDTRLLRDDIQTLFAAEQP
;
A
#
# COMPACT_ATOMS: atom_id res chain seq x y z
N VAL A 1 18.48 10.35 9.89
CA VAL A 1 19.34 11.06 10.88
C VAL A 1 20.34 10.08 11.50
N ARG A 2 19.93 8.94 12.09
CA ARG A 2 20.88 7.97 12.70
C ARG A 2 21.83 7.33 11.69
N LEU A 3 21.33 7.01 10.50
CA LEU A 3 22.16 6.43 9.43
C LEU A 3 23.15 7.47 8.88
N SER A 4 22.71 8.72 8.71
CA SER A 4 23.54 9.86 8.31
C SER A 4 24.68 10.09 9.30
N GLN A 5 24.38 10.06 10.59
CA GLN A 5 25.39 10.19 11.65
C GLN A 5 26.38 9.01 11.68
N ALA A 6 25.90 7.78 11.47
CA ALA A 6 26.73 6.58 11.46
C ALA A 6 27.67 6.50 10.26
N LEU A 7 27.23 7.00 9.10
CA LEU A 7 28.01 6.98 7.85
C LEU A 7 28.81 8.27 7.62
N GLY A 8 28.61 9.31 8.44
CA GLY A 8 29.27 10.62 8.27
C GLY A 8 28.89 11.33 6.96
N VAL A 9 27.73 11.00 6.39
CA VAL A 9 27.24 11.55 5.12
C VAL A 9 26.03 12.43 5.39
N GLU A 10 26.07 13.69 4.95
CA GLU A 10 24.87 14.54 4.89
C GLU A 10 23.99 14.12 3.72
N PHE A 11 22.83 13.56 4.01
CA PHE A 11 21.83 13.28 2.99
C PHE A 11 21.10 14.59 2.62
N PRO A 12 21.05 14.97 1.34
CA PRO A 12 20.29 16.13 0.92
C PRO A 12 18.79 15.82 0.99
N PHE A 13 18.19 16.09 2.14
CA PHE A 13 16.73 16.07 2.28
C PHE A 13 16.15 17.38 1.72
N SER A 14 16.18 17.57 0.42
CA SER A 14 15.36 18.58 -0.21
C SER A 14 14.07 17.93 -0.70
N GLU A 15 12.93 18.57 -0.49
CA GLU A 15 11.59 18.13 -0.94
C GLU A 15 11.52 17.86 -2.48
N HIS A 16 12.57 18.19 -3.21
CA HIS A 16 12.67 18.09 -4.66
C HIS A 16 13.89 17.30 -5.14
N ALA A 17 14.51 16.47 -4.28
CA ALA A 17 15.62 15.64 -4.73
C ALA A 17 15.12 14.63 -5.79
N ALA A 18 15.59 14.75 -7.00
CA ALA A 18 15.35 13.78 -8.04
C ALA A 18 15.94 12.42 -7.63
N ILE A 19 15.35 11.32 -8.12
CA ILE A 19 15.82 9.94 -7.87
C ILE A 19 17.33 9.78 -8.12
N GLU A 20 17.88 10.56 -9.03
CA GLU A 20 19.32 10.61 -9.37
C GLU A 20 20.22 11.01 -8.18
N HIS A 21 19.65 11.61 -7.13
CA HIS A 21 20.36 12.02 -5.92
C HIS A 21 20.19 11.06 -4.74
N ILE A 22 19.53 9.92 -4.94
CA ILE A 22 19.43 8.89 -3.89
C ILE A 22 20.83 8.28 -3.70
N PRO A 23 21.36 8.28 -2.45
CA PRO A 23 22.66 7.69 -2.20
C PRO A 23 22.64 6.20 -2.50
N VAL A 24 23.56 5.74 -3.31
CA VAL A 24 23.80 4.34 -3.59
C VAL A 24 24.87 3.84 -2.61
N ILE A 25 24.54 2.82 -1.83
CA ILE A 25 25.49 2.16 -0.93
C ILE A 25 25.84 0.81 -1.55
N GLU A 26 27.09 0.64 -1.95
CA GLU A 26 27.60 -0.64 -2.41
C GLU A 26 28.05 -1.44 -1.17
N VAL A 27 27.46 -2.62 -0.99
CA VAL A 27 27.80 -3.52 0.12
C VAL A 27 28.01 -4.93 -0.41
N GLU A 28 28.95 -5.64 0.15
CA GLU A 28 29.09 -7.08 -0.07
C GLU A 28 28.26 -7.81 0.99
N PHE A 29 27.25 -8.53 0.55
CA PHE A 29 26.48 -9.38 1.46
C PHE A 29 27.29 -10.64 1.78
N VAL A 30 27.56 -10.87 3.06
CA VAL A 30 28.30 -12.06 3.54
C VAL A 30 27.71 -13.36 2.96
N HIS A 31 26.39 -13.43 2.82
CA HIS A 31 25.69 -14.58 2.26
C HIS A 31 25.86 -14.74 0.74
N LEU A 32 26.36 -13.73 0.03
CA LEU A 32 26.66 -13.76 -1.40
C LEU A 32 28.17 -13.86 -1.66
N ALA A 33 29.00 -13.75 -0.62
CA ALA A 33 30.43 -13.88 -0.76
C ALA A 33 30.82 -15.25 -1.33
N GLY A 34 31.59 -15.23 -2.42
CA GLY A 34 32.02 -16.45 -3.11
C GLY A 34 31.07 -16.98 -4.20
N LEU A 35 29.95 -16.29 -4.47
CA LEU A 35 29.15 -16.56 -5.67
C LEU A 35 29.80 -15.89 -6.89
N ASP A 36 29.74 -16.61 -8.04
CA ASP A 36 30.35 -16.12 -9.27
C ASP A 36 29.71 -14.80 -9.72
N ALA A 37 30.55 -13.77 -9.85
CA ALA A 37 30.14 -12.44 -10.29
C ALA A 37 29.52 -12.39 -11.71
N HIS A 38 29.56 -13.49 -12.44
CA HIS A 38 29.00 -13.63 -13.78
C HIS A 38 27.46 -13.75 -13.81
N LEU A 39 26.82 -14.00 -12.64
CA LEU A 39 25.37 -14.18 -12.56
C LEU A 39 24.56 -12.87 -12.50
N GLY A 40 25.21 -11.72 -12.41
CA GLY A 40 24.57 -10.40 -12.41
C GLY A 40 24.79 -9.63 -11.11
N GLN A 41 24.21 -8.43 -11.03
CA GLN A 41 24.26 -7.55 -9.86
C GLN A 41 22.87 -7.49 -9.22
N LEU A 42 22.78 -7.79 -7.90
CA LEU A 42 21.57 -7.60 -7.13
C LEU A 42 21.55 -6.17 -6.59
N THR A 43 20.56 -5.40 -6.97
CA THR A 43 20.30 -4.07 -6.41
C THR A 43 19.04 -4.12 -5.57
N LEU A 44 19.14 -3.81 -4.29
CA LEU A 44 18.00 -3.61 -3.40
C LEU A 44 17.67 -2.12 -3.38
N LEU A 45 16.45 -1.79 -3.78
CA LEU A 45 15.93 -0.43 -3.72
C LEU A 45 14.98 -0.33 -2.52
N ASP A 46 15.37 0.47 -1.53
CA ASP A 46 14.49 0.84 -0.43
C ASP A 46 13.53 1.93 -0.91
N THR A 47 12.25 1.69 -0.72
CA THR A 47 11.20 2.61 -1.14
C THR A 47 10.56 3.29 0.08
N PRO A 48 10.16 4.56 -0.02
CA PRO A 48 9.36 5.19 1.02
C PRO A 48 8.15 4.32 1.36
N GLY A 49 7.88 4.14 2.64
CA GLY A 49 6.69 3.41 3.07
C GLY A 49 5.41 4.09 2.59
N PRO A 50 4.32 3.36 2.35
CA PRO A 50 3.04 3.95 1.94
C PRO A 50 2.52 4.98 2.95
N ASN A 51 2.98 4.89 4.20
CA ASN A 51 2.67 5.84 5.27
C ASN A 51 3.40 7.18 5.16
N GLU A 52 4.51 7.21 4.44
CA GLU A 52 5.29 8.41 4.14
C GLU A 52 4.82 9.04 2.82
N ALA A 53 4.05 8.29 2.04
CA ALA A 53 3.56 8.65 0.71
C ALA A 53 2.36 9.63 0.71
N GLY A 54 2.09 10.34 1.80
CA GLY A 54 1.10 11.43 1.83
C GLY A 54 1.38 12.56 0.82
N GLN A 55 2.45 12.41 0.03
CA GLN A 55 2.87 13.32 -1.03
C GLN A 55 2.68 12.66 -2.41
N PRO A 56 1.89 13.23 -3.33
CA PRO A 56 1.59 12.64 -4.64
C PRO A 56 2.83 12.30 -5.49
N HIS A 57 3.95 13.00 -5.30
CA HIS A 57 5.19 12.73 -6.01
C HIS A 57 5.86 11.42 -5.56
N LEU A 58 5.72 11.00 -4.29
CA LEU A 58 6.27 9.73 -3.80
C LEU A 58 5.52 8.53 -4.37
N GLN A 59 4.20 8.63 -4.57
CA GLN A 59 3.42 7.58 -5.23
C GLN A 59 3.84 7.41 -6.69
N LYS A 60 4.09 8.51 -7.40
CA LYS A 60 4.61 8.46 -8.77
C LYS A 60 5.99 7.81 -8.81
N MET A 61 6.90 8.21 -7.92
CA MET A 61 8.21 7.59 -7.77
C MET A 61 8.11 6.08 -7.50
N LEU A 62 7.25 5.68 -6.56
CA LEU A 62 7.03 4.26 -6.23
C LEU A 62 6.54 3.50 -7.47
N SER A 63 5.55 4.02 -8.19
CA SER A 63 5.05 3.42 -9.43
C SER A 63 6.14 3.30 -10.52
N GLU A 64 6.97 4.32 -10.69
CA GLU A 64 8.08 4.29 -11.65
C GLU A 64 9.14 3.24 -11.25
N GLN A 65 9.49 3.14 -9.97
CA GLN A 65 10.45 2.15 -9.49
C GLN A 65 9.90 0.72 -9.58
N LEU A 66 8.64 0.51 -9.19
CA LEU A 66 7.97 -0.78 -9.33
C LEU A 66 7.92 -1.23 -10.80
N SER A 67 7.73 -0.30 -11.75
CA SER A 67 7.75 -0.62 -13.19
C SER A 67 9.11 -1.09 -13.70
N ARG A 68 10.20 -0.73 -13.02
CA ARG A 68 11.58 -1.11 -13.35
C ARG A 68 12.08 -2.31 -12.57
N ALA A 69 11.42 -2.66 -11.48
CA ALA A 69 11.83 -3.77 -10.62
C ALA A 69 11.74 -5.12 -11.34
N SER A 70 12.68 -6.01 -11.06
CA SER A 70 12.65 -7.40 -11.51
C SER A 70 11.89 -8.32 -10.55
N ALA A 71 11.79 -7.92 -9.28
CA ALA A 71 10.98 -8.55 -8.24
C ALA A 71 10.56 -7.50 -7.21
N VAL A 72 9.47 -7.74 -6.49
CA VAL A 72 8.99 -6.89 -5.41
C VAL A 72 8.98 -7.70 -4.11
N LEU A 73 9.59 -7.12 -3.06
CA LEU A 73 9.57 -7.67 -1.72
C LEU A 73 8.74 -6.76 -0.82
N ALA A 74 7.54 -7.22 -0.46
CA ALA A 74 6.70 -6.52 0.50
C ALA A 74 7.15 -6.85 1.92
N VAL A 75 7.51 -5.85 2.73
CA VAL A 75 7.84 -6.03 4.14
C VAL A 75 6.64 -5.63 4.98
N MET A 76 6.10 -6.59 5.72
CA MET A 76 4.91 -6.45 6.56
C MET A 76 5.28 -6.58 8.03
N ASP A 77 4.58 -5.87 8.90
CA ASP A 77 4.72 -6.00 10.35
C ASP A 77 3.70 -7.03 10.87
N TYR A 78 4.18 -8.14 11.48
CA TYR A 78 3.33 -9.17 12.04
C TYR A 78 2.29 -8.62 13.02
N THR A 79 2.69 -7.67 13.86
CA THR A 79 1.81 -7.07 14.87
C THR A 79 0.69 -6.22 14.27
N GLN A 80 0.81 -5.86 12.99
CA GLN A 80 -0.12 -5.01 12.26
C GLN A 80 -0.84 -5.73 11.11
N LEU A 81 -0.60 -7.03 10.89
CA LEU A 81 -1.21 -7.79 9.78
C LEU A 81 -2.73 -7.74 9.75
N LYS A 82 -3.36 -7.63 10.90
CA LYS A 82 -4.82 -7.48 11.04
C LYS A 82 -5.28 -6.03 10.98
N SER A 83 -4.35 -5.08 10.82
CA SER A 83 -4.66 -3.66 10.68
C SER A 83 -4.75 -3.27 9.20
N ILE A 84 -5.51 -2.23 8.92
CA ILE A 84 -5.86 -1.78 7.58
C ILE A 84 -4.72 -1.12 6.83
N SER A 85 -3.64 -0.73 7.53
CA SER A 85 -2.43 -0.18 6.89
C SER A 85 -1.82 -1.09 5.81
N ASP A 86 -2.10 -2.40 5.88
CA ASP A 86 -1.64 -3.35 4.86
C ASP A 86 -2.48 -3.32 3.57
N GLU A 87 -3.64 -2.66 3.55
CA GLU A 87 -4.48 -2.55 2.35
C GLU A 87 -3.87 -1.63 1.28
N GLU A 88 -3.25 -0.53 1.68
CA GLU A 88 -2.57 0.40 0.77
C GLU A 88 -1.33 -0.23 0.14
N VAL A 89 -0.57 -0.99 0.94
CA VAL A 89 0.53 -1.82 0.43
C VAL A 89 0.01 -2.82 -0.61
N ARG A 90 -1.13 -3.45 -0.34
CA ARG A 90 -1.77 -4.39 -1.27
C ARG A 90 -2.19 -3.76 -2.57
N GLN A 91 -2.79 -2.57 -2.54
CA GLN A 91 -3.22 -1.86 -3.75
C GLN A 91 -2.02 -1.42 -4.59
N ALA A 92 -0.98 -0.85 -3.98
CA ALA A 92 0.25 -0.48 -4.65
C ALA A 92 0.96 -1.70 -5.26
N ILE A 93 0.99 -2.83 -4.53
CA ILE A 93 1.60 -4.08 -4.97
C ILE A 93 0.74 -4.76 -6.04
N SER A 94 -0.59 -4.76 -5.90
CA SER A 94 -1.50 -5.34 -6.91
C SER A 94 -1.46 -4.59 -8.23
N ALA A 95 -1.27 -3.28 -8.20
CA ALA A 95 -1.07 -2.48 -9.41
C ALA A 95 0.26 -2.82 -10.11
N ALA A 96 1.33 -3.09 -9.35
CA ALA A 96 2.64 -3.48 -9.88
C ALA A 96 2.74 -4.98 -10.22
N GLY A 97 2.00 -5.82 -9.49
CA GLY A 97 2.23 -7.27 -9.40
C GLY A 97 1.70 -8.11 -10.56
N LYS A 98 1.07 -7.55 -11.58
CA LYS A 98 0.60 -8.35 -12.74
C LYS A 98 1.74 -8.82 -13.65
N SER A 99 2.93 -8.26 -13.53
CA SER A 99 4.06 -8.54 -14.43
C SER A 99 5.38 -8.89 -13.72
N VAL A 100 5.45 -8.81 -12.39
CA VAL A 100 6.70 -8.95 -11.63
C VAL A 100 6.49 -9.91 -10.45
N PRO A 101 7.43 -10.85 -10.16
CA PRO A 101 7.32 -11.74 -9.00
C PRO A 101 7.19 -10.96 -7.70
N LEU A 102 6.22 -11.37 -6.87
CA LEU A 102 5.94 -10.76 -5.59
C LEU A 102 6.29 -11.71 -4.46
N TYR A 103 6.98 -11.19 -3.45
CA TYR A 103 7.35 -11.89 -2.23
C TYR A 103 6.94 -11.08 -1.02
N ALA A 104 6.72 -11.72 0.13
CA ALA A 104 6.40 -11.04 1.37
C ALA A 104 7.30 -11.51 2.52
N LEU A 105 7.88 -10.54 3.24
CA LEU A 105 8.52 -10.74 4.53
C LEU A 105 7.58 -10.27 5.63
N VAL A 106 7.21 -11.17 6.53
CA VAL A 106 6.39 -10.84 7.70
C VAL A 106 7.32 -10.71 8.89
N ASN A 107 7.79 -9.49 9.12
CA ASN A 107 8.75 -9.18 10.17
C ASN A 107 8.11 -9.09 11.55
N LYS A 108 8.92 -9.15 12.61
CA LYS A 108 8.52 -9.18 14.03
C LYS A 108 7.73 -10.43 14.42
N PHE A 109 7.98 -11.56 13.77
CA PHE A 109 7.31 -12.81 14.08
C PHE A 109 7.69 -13.36 15.47
N ASP A 110 8.81 -12.89 16.04
CA ASP A 110 9.21 -13.09 17.44
C ASP A 110 8.23 -12.54 18.47
N GLN A 111 7.37 -11.59 18.08
CA GLN A 111 6.35 -10.98 18.94
C GLN A 111 5.02 -11.77 19.00
N LYS A 112 4.99 -12.98 18.44
CA LYS A 112 3.83 -13.84 18.52
C LYS A 112 3.58 -14.34 19.94
N ASP A 113 2.30 -14.35 20.35
CA ASP A 113 1.87 -14.95 21.59
C ASP A 113 1.66 -16.47 21.44
N ARG A 114 1.54 -17.19 22.57
CA ARG A 114 1.31 -18.65 22.57
C ARG A 114 0.03 -19.09 21.86
N ASN A 115 -0.97 -18.21 21.75
CA ASN A 115 -2.25 -18.47 21.09
C ASN A 115 -2.34 -17.81 19.71
N SER A 116 -1.23 -17.30 19.19
CA SER A 116 -1.17 -16.65 17.89
C SER A 116 -1.08 -17.67 16.75
N ASP A 117 -1.42 -17.20 15.55
CA ASP A 117 -1.35 -18.00 14.33
C ASP A 117 0.07 -18.55 14.10
N ASP A 118 0.19 -19.79 13.65
CA ASP A 118 1.46 -20.38 13.24
C ASP A 118 1.89 -19.90 11.84
N GLU A 119 3.06 -20.35 11.37
CA GLU A 119 3.59 -19.95 10.07
C GLU A 119 2.66 -20.30 8.91
N GLU A 120 2.03 -21.49 8.93
CA GLU A 120 1.15 -21.93 7.85
C GLU A 120 -0.14 -21.13 7.81
N GLN A 121 -0.70 -20.83 8.98
CA GLN A 121 -1.88 -20.01 9.13
C GLN A 121 -1.64 -18.57 8.65
N ILE A 122 -0.48 -18.00 8.98
CA ILE A 122 -0.07 -16.67 8.50
C ILE A 122 0.10 -16.67 6.98
N ARG A 123 0.78 -17.67 6.42
CA ARG A 123 0.93 -17.83 4.96
C ARG A 123 -0.41 -17.95 4.25
N ALA A 124 -1.32 -18.76 4.79
CA ALA A 124 -2.66 -18.95 4.26
C ALA A 124 -3.50 -17.66 4.35
N MET A 125 -3.43 -16.96 5.49
CA MET A 125 -4.14 -15.70 5.70
C MET A 125 -3.66 -14.61 4.73
N ILE A 126 -2.35 -14.43 4.58
CA ILE A 126 -1.79 -13.42 3.68
C ILE A 126 -2.11 -13.77 2.23
N SER A 127 -1.87 -15.00 1.80
CA SER A 127 -2.13 -15.43 0.43
C SER A 127 -3.62 -15.32 0.07
N GLY A 128 -4.50 -15.86 0.91
CA GLY A 128 -5.94 -15.95 0.62
C GLY A 128 -6.70 -14.66 0.90
N THR A 129 -6.51 -14.12 2.11
CA THR A 129 -7.34 -12.99 2.62
C THR A 129 -6.72 -11.64 2.28
N LEU A 130 -5.43 -11.47 2.56
CA LEU A 130 -4.78 -10.18 2.38
C LEU A 130 -4.41 -9.92 0.92
N MET A 131 -3.82 -10.86 0.21
CA MET A 131 -3.34 -10.70 -1.17
C MET A 131 -4.26 -11.29 -2.23
N LYS A 132 -5.44 -11.80 -1.83
CA LYS A 132 -6.49 -12.31 -2.74
C LYS A 132 -5.94 -13.27 -3.84
N GLY A 133 -4.96 -14.09 -3.50
CA GLY A 133 -4.31 -15.05 -4.40
C GLY A 133 -3.21 -14.47 -5.31
N ASN A 134 -2.85 -13.19 -5.18
CA ASN A 134 -1.77 -12.57 -5.96
C ASN A 134 -0.36 -13.03 -5.54
N ILE A 135 -0.23 -13.69 -4.40
CA ILE A 135 1.01 -14.27 -3.89
C ILE A 135 0.75 -15.70 -3.42
N SER A 136 1.65 -16.61 -3.73
CA SER A 136 1.52 -17.99 -3.25
C SER A 136 2.03 -18.14 -1.80
N PRO A 137 1.50 -19.08 -1.00
CA PRO A 137 1.97 -19.31 0.37
C PRO A 137 3.49 -19.55 0.47
N GLY A 138 4.09 -20.17 -0.54
CA GLY A 138 5.52 -20.44 -0.61
C GLY A 138 6.40 -19.20 -0.84
N GLN A 139 5.80 -18.05 -1.17
CA GLN A 139 6.47 -16.76 -1.37
C GLN A 139 6.33 -15.83 -0.16
N ILE A 140 5.77 -16.33 0.95
CA ILE A 140 5.54 -15.57 2.18
C ILE A 140 6.45 -16.13 3.27
N TYR A 141 7.24 -15.27 3.89
CA TYR A 141 8.27 -15.62 4.86
C TYR A 141 8.05 -14.89 6.18
N PRO A 142 7.46 -15.54 7.20
CA PRO A 142 7.47 -15.03 8.57
C PRO A 142 8.90 -15.05 9.11
N VAL A 143 9.38 -13.93 9.66
CA VAL A 143 10.76 -13.77 10.13
C VAL A 143 10.88 -12.82 11.33
N SER A 144 11.97 -12.93 12.06
CA SER A 144 12.44 -11.91 13.00
C SER A 144 13.74 -11.28 12.52
N SER A 145 13.68 -10.11 11.93
CA SER A 145 14.88 -9.36 11.52
C SER A 145 15.74 -8.96 12.71
N MET A 146 15.14 -8.76 13.88
CA MET A 146 15.86 -8.42 15.11
C MET A 146 16.72 -9.60 15.56
N TRP A 147 16.13 -10.79 15.65
CA TRP A 147 16.88 -12.00 16.05
C TRP A 147 17.95 -12.36 15.03
N ALA A 148 17.65 -12.25 13.73
CA ALA A 148 18.64 -12.48 12.68
C ALA A 148 19.82 -11.50 12.78
N TYR A 149 19.55 -10.22 13.04
CA TYR A 149 20.59 -9.21 13.23
C TYR A 149 21.47 -9.53 14.45
N LEU A 150 20.85 -9.82 15.60
CA LEU A 150 21.57 -10.13 16.83
C LEU A 150 22.42 -11.39 16.70
N ALA A 151 21.86 -12.45 16.11
CA ALA A 151 22.57 -13.70 15.86
C ALA A 151 23.78 -13.50 14.94
N ASN A 152 23.61 -12.83 13.81
CA ASN A 152 24.71 -12.58 12.87
C ASN A 152 25.78 -11.69 13.46
N ARG A 153 25.41 -10.68 14.22
CA ARG A 153 26.36 -9.80 14.87
C ARG A 153 27.17 -10.55 15.94
N ALA A 154 26.52 -11.39 16.73
CA ALA A 154 27.22 -12.24 17.71
C ALA A 154 28.18 -13.22 17.01
N ARG A 155 27.73 -13.88 15.92
CA ARG A 155 28.59 -14.75 15.11
C ARG A 155 29.80 -14.02 14.55
N TYR A 156 29.61 -12.81 14.04
CA TYR A 156 30.73 -11.98 13.54
C TYR A 156 31.74 -11.65 14.62
N GLU A 157 31.29 -11.17 15.78
CA GLU A 157 32.20 -10.87 16.91
C GLU A 157 32.95 -12.11 17.40
N MET A 158 32.24 -13.23 17.54
CA MET A 158 32.83 -14.50 17.93
C MET A 158 33.85 -15.04 16.91
N SER A 159 33.63 -14.82 15.62
CA SER A 159 34.54 -15.25 14.55
C SER A 159 35.75 -14.32 14.42
N THR A 160 35.59 -13.02 14.65
CA THR A 160 36.61 -12.00 14.42
C THR A 160 37.45 -11.72 15.67
N HIS A 161 36.78 -11.61 16.82
CA HIS A 161 37.38 -11.21 18.07
C HIS A 161 37.46 -12.34 19.12
N GLY A 162 36.77 -13.46 18.87
CA GLY A 162 36.72 -14.61 19.77
C GLY A 162 35.85 -14.42 21.02
N GLN A 163 35.25 -13.25 21.20
CA GLN A 163 34.40 -12.90 22.34
C GLN A 163 33.40 -11.81 21.96
N LEU A 164 32.34 -11.67 22.76
CA LEU A 164 31.41 -10.52 22.63
C LEU A 164 32.05 -9.27 23.27
N PRO A 165 31.71 -8.07 22.77
CA PRO A 165 32.11 -6.82 23.42
C PRO A 165 31.37 -6.63 24.76
N ASP A 166 31.83 -5.68 25.58
CA ASP A 166 31.22 -5.38 26.87
C ASP A 166 29.75 -4.95 26.67
N HIS A 167 28.86 -5.63 27.36
CA HIS A 167 27.41 -5.38 27.33
C HIS A 167 27.03 -4.01 27.90
N GLN A 168 27.88 -3.36 28.70
CA GLN A 168 27.65 -2.00 29.20
C GLN A 168 28.01 -0.93 28.17
N GLU A 169 28.98 -1.20 27.31
CA GLU A 169 29.39 -0.29 26.24
C GLU A 169 28.58 -0.50 24.97
N GLN A 170 28.10 -1.72 24.73
CA GLN A 170 27.39 -2.11 23.53
C GLN A 170 25.99 -2.66 23.87
N PRO A 171 24.91 -1.83 23.86
CA PRO A 171 23.56 -2.24 24.29
C PRO A 171 23.01 -3.45 23.54
N TRP A 172 23.39 -3.65 22.26
CA TRP A 172 22.93 -4.79 21.46
C TRP A 172 23.33 -6.15 22.06
N VAL A 173 24.42 -6.20 22.89
CA VAL A 173 24.84 -7.44 23.56
C VAL A 173 23.84 -7.82 24.64
N GLN A 174 23.20 -6.84 25.30
CA GLN A 174 22.12 -7.10 26.25
C GLN A 174 20.89 -7.63 25.51
N ASP A 175 20.53 -7.00 24.37
CA ASP A 175 19.43 -7.45 23.52
C ASP A 175 19.65 -8.89 23.03
N PHE A 176 20.89 -9.22 22.62
CA PHE A 176 21.26 -10.58 22.24
C PHE A 176 21.12 -11.55 23.42
N ALA A 177 21.67 -11.20 24.58
CA ALA A 177 21.59 -12.05 25.75
C ALA A 177 20.14 -12.29 26.20
N GLU A 178 19.30 -11.28 26.16
CA GLU A 178 17.87 -11.44 26.47
C GLU A 178 17.16 -12.34 25.45
N ALA A 179 17.46 -12.18 24.16
CA ALA A 179 16.84 -12.97 23.10
C ALA A 179 17.33 -14.42 23.09
N ALA A 180 18.64 -14.65 23.24
CA ALA A 180 19.27 -15.96 23.09
C ALA A 180 19.33 -16.78 24.38
N LEU A 181 19.55 -16.13 25.53
CA LEU A 181 19.72 -16.77 26.83
C LEU A 181 18.51 -16.57 27.75
N GLY A 182 17.60 -15.66 27.39
CA GLY A 182 16.39 -15.35 28.11
C GLY A 182 16.61 -14.25 29.18
N ARG A 183 15.54 -13.69 29.71
CA ARG A 183 15.54 -12.52 30.62
C ARG A 183 16.31 -12.67 31.92
N ARG A 184 16.75 -13.87 32.29
CA ARG A 184 17.49 -14.14 33.53
C ARG A 184 18.99 -14.40 33.31
N TRP A 185 19.52 -14.01 32.15
CA TRP A 185 20.93 -14.12 31.85
C TRP A 185 21.79 -13.38 32.88
N ARG A 186 23.03 -13.80 33.04
CA ARG A 186 24.01 -13.20 33.93
C ARG A 186 25.26 -12.86 33.13
N THR A 187 26.03 -11.88 33.58
CA THR A 187 27.31 -11.52 32.93
C THR A 187 28.23 -12.72 32.72
N ALA A 188 28.30 -13.65 33.70
CA ALA A 188 29.08 -14.87 33.56
C ALA A 188 28.61 -15.81 32.42
N ASP A 189 27.37 -15.72 31.98
CA ASP A 189 26.87 -16.53 30.86
C ASP A 189 27.44 -16.04 29.53
N LEU A 190 27.90 -14.79 29.45
CA LEU A 190 28.56 -14.21 28.28
C LEU A 190 30.03 -14.61 28.15
N ASP A 191 30.64 -15.15 29.20
CA ASP A 191 32.04 -15.60 29.23
C ASP A 191 32.18 -17.03 28.64
N ASP A 192 31.08 -17.79 28.53
CA ASP A 192 31.06 -19.13 27.95
C ASP A 192 30.96 -19.06 26.41
N ILE A 193 32.11 -19.07 25.77
CA ILE A 193 32.28 -18.89 24.31
C ILE A 193 31.50 -19.94 23.51
N ASP A 194 31.53 -21.20 23.94
CA ASP A 194 30.88 -22.29 23.22
C ASP A 194 29.37 -22.20 23.37
N HIS A 195 28.90 -21.82 24.56
CA HIS A 195 27.49 -21.58 24.81
C HIS A 195 26.94 -20.37 23.99
N ILE A 196 27.71 -19.30 23.88
CA ILE A 196 27.34 -18.13 23.08
C ILE A 196 27.25 -18.47 21.58
N ARG A 197 28.24 -19.23 21.05
CA ARG A 197 28.20 -19.68 19.66
C ARG A 197 26.95 -20.51 19.38
N TYR A 198 26.69 -21.51 20.23
CA TYR A 198 25.54 -22.36 20.10
C TYR A 198 24.21 -21.56 20.18
N SER A 199 24.13 -20.63 21.14
CA SER A 199 22.94 -19.80 21.32
C SER A 199 22.72 -18.82 20.16
N ALA A 200 23.80 -18.30 19.55
CA ALA A 200 23.72 -17.49 18.35
C ALA A 200 23.21 -18.30 17.13
N ASP A 201 23.62 -19.57 17.02
CA ASP A 201 23.15 -20.46 15.97
C ASP A 201 21.67 -20.79 16.14
N LEU A 202 21.23 -21.11 17.35
CA LEU A 202 19.80 -21.32 17.63
C LEU A 202 18.96 -20.06 17.38
N LEU A 203 19.43 -18.89 17.81
CA LEU A 203 18.71 -17.63 17.57
C LEU A 203 18.60 -17.32 16.07
N TRP A 204 19.61 -17.70 15.28
CA TRP A 204 19.54 -17.60 13.82
C TRP A 204 18.48 -18.53 13.25
N GLU A 205 18.41 -19.78 13.68
CA GLU A 205 17.38 -20.74 13.25
C GLU A 205 15.99 -20.23 13.64
N ASP A 206 15.82 -19.78 14.88
CA ASP A 206 14.55 -19.24 15.38
C ASP A 206 14.12 -17.95 14.70
N SER A 207 15.06 -17.21 14.11
CA SER A 207 14.75 -16.00 13.31
C SER A 207 14.02 -16.31 12.02
N LEU A 208 14.04 -17.56 11.54
CA LEU A 208 13.49 -18.04 10.27
C LEU A 208 14.05 -17.33 9.01
N PHE A 209 15.13 -16.57 9.15
CA PHE A 209 15.68 -15.73 8.08
C PHE A 209 16.46 -16.52 7.03
N GLU A 210 16.83 -17.76 7.32
CA GLU A 210 17.54 -18.66 6.38
C GLU A 210 16.72 -18.92 5.10
N GLN A 211 15.40 -19.09 5.24
CA GLN A 211 14.52 -19.38 4.09
C GLN A 211 14.46 -18.23 3.07
N PRO A 212 14.19 -16.97 3.47
CA PRO A 212 14.18 -15.86 2.53
C PRO A 212 15.58 -15.60 1.93
N ILE A 213 16.67 -15.81 2.66
CA ILE A 213 18.02 -15.70 2.07
C ILE A 213 18.19 -16.73 0.95
N ARG A 214 17.87 -17.99 1.20
CA ARG A 214 18.01 -19.03 0.18
C ARG A 214 17.06 -18.85 -0.99
N LYS A 215 15.78 -18.64 -0.72
CA LYS A 215 14.74 -18.64 -1.77
C LYS A 215 14.59 -17.28 -2.46
N LEU A 216 14.91 -16.17 -1.80
CA LEU A 216 14.81 -14.83 -2.38
C LEU A 216 16.15 -14.37 -2.92
N ILE A 217 17.18 -14.31 -2.06
CA ILE A 217 18.44 -13.68 -2.42
C ILE A 217 19.24 -14.60 -3.35
N TYR A 218 19.46 -15.85 -2.99
CA TYR A 218 20.21 -16.77 -3.84
C TYR A 218 19.45 -17.10 -5.14
N ALA A 219 18.15 -17.39 -5.06
CA ALA A 219 17.36 -17.68 -6.25
C ALA A 219 17.17 -16.42 -7.13
N ALA A 220 16.94 -15.24 -6.53
CA ALA A 220 16.87 -14.00 -7.29
C ALA A 220 18.21 -13.64 -7.92
N TYR A 221 19.31 -13.85 -7.22
CA TYR A 221 20.66 -13.64 -7.77
C TYR A 221 20.98 -14.64 -8.88
N ALA A 222 20.74 -15.92 -8.66
CA ALA A 222 20.93 -16.97 -9.67
C ALA A 222 20.04 -16.75 -10.89
N ASN A 223 18.81 -16.27 -10.69
CA ASN A 223 17.81 -16.08 -11.75
C ASN A 223 17.62 -14.61 -12.14
N ALA A 224 18.46 -13.69 -11.64
CA ALA A 224 18.34 -12.24 -11.92
C ALA A 224 18.28 -11.94 -13.42
N SER A 225 19.11 -12.64 -14.21
CA SER A 225 19.14 -12.53 -15.68
C SER A 225 17.83 -12.99 -16.31
N LEU A 226 17.24 -14.08 -15.82
CA LEU A 226 15.96 -14.63 -16.31
C LEU A 226 14.79 -13.70 -15.96
N TYR A 227 14.74 -13.15 -14.73
CA TYR A 227 13.73 -12.17 -14.36
C TYR A 227 13.83 -10.90 -15.19
N ALA A 228 15.05 -10.38 -15.39
CA ALA A 228 15.29 -9.23 -16.24
C ALA A 228 14.86 -9.48 -17.69
N LEU A 229 15.23 -10.63 -18.26
CA LEU A 229 14.83 -11.05 -19.60
C LEU A 229 13.30 -11.20 -19.72
N ARG A 230 12.64 -11.81 -18.74
CA ARG A 230 11.18 -11.93 -18.73
C ARG A 230 10.49 -10.55 -18.72
N SER A 231 10.93 -9.63 -17.88
CA SER A 231 10.40 -8.27 -17.83
C SER A 231 10.67 -7.52 -19.14
N ALA A 232 11.89 -7.60 -19.65
CA ALA A 232 12.28 -6.98 -20.90
C ALA A 232 11.51 -7.53 -22.10
N SER A 233 11.35 -8.86 -22.19
CA SER A 233 10.60 -9.51 -23.26
C SER A 233 9.14 -9.11 -23.27
N HIS A 234 8.52 -9.00 -22.09
CA HIS A 234 7.13 -8.55 -21.98
C HIS A 234 6.95 -7.10 -22.44
N LYS A 235 7.83 -6.21 -22.00
CA LYS A 235 7.83 -4.80 -22.43
C LYS A 235 8.06 -4.67 -23.94
N LEU A 236 9.06 -5.40 -24.47
CA LEU A 236 9.38 -5.38 -25.88
C LEU A 236 8.22 -5.91 -26.73
N LEU A 237 7.53 -6.96 -26.27
CA LEU A 237 6.36 -7.50 -26.95
C LEU A 237 5.23 -6.46 -27.06
N ASN A 238 4.96 -5.75 -25.97
CA ASN A 238 3.95 -4.68 -25.95
C ASN A 238 4.35 -3.52 -26.88
N TYR A 239 5.62 -3.08 -26.84
CA TYR A 239 6.09 -2.04 -27.73
C TYR A 239 6.05 -2.45 -29.19
N ALA A 240 6.46 -3.68 -29.50
CA ALA A 240 6.43 -4.20 -30.88
C ALA A 240 5.00 -4.28 -31.41
N GLN A 241 4.05 -4.69 -30.56
CA GLN A 241 2.64 -4.76 -30.91
C GLN A 241 2.07 -3.35 -31.18
N ASN A 242 2.28 -2.40 -30.28
CA ASN A 242 1.79 -1.03 -30.43
C ASN A 242 2.42 -0.35 -31.66
N ALA A 243 3.71 -0.54 -31.86
CA ALA A 243 4.40 -0.01 -33.04
C ALA A 243 3.85 -0.59 -34.34
N ARG A 244 3.61 -1.91 -34.39
CA ARG A 244 3.00 -2.58 -35.54
C ARG A 244 1.60 -2.06 -35.83
N GLU A 245 0.75 -1.93 -34.82
CA GLU A 245 -0.61 -1.42 -34.97
C GLU A 245 -0.62 0.02 -35.51
N TYR A 246 0.27 0.88 -34.98
CA TYR A 246 0.44 2.26 -35.47
C TYR A 246 0.95 2.33 -36.92
N LEU A 247 1.99 1.55 -37.26
CA LEU A 247 2.54 1.51 -38.59
C LEU A 247 1.56 0.97 -39.63
N ASP A 248 0.79 -0.07 -39.25
CA ASP A 248 -0.25 -0.65 -40.10
C ASP A 248 -1.40 0.35 -40.35
N PHE A 249 -1.84 1.06 -39.33
CA PHE A 249 -2.83 2.11 -39.45
C PHE A 249 -2.33 3.23 -40.41
N ARG A 250 -1.09 3.66 -40.26
CA ARG A 250 -0.49 4.68 -41.08
C ARG A 250 -0.30 4.23 -42.56
N TYR A 251 0.09 2.98 -42.78
CA TYR A 251 0.16 2.37 -44.11
C TYR A 251 -1.21 2.32 -44.78
N GLN A 252 -2.23 1.91 -44.05
CA GLN A 252 -3.62 1.86 -44.53
C GLN A 252 -4.10 3.27 -44.90
N GLY A 253 -3.80 4.30 -44.12
CA GLY A 253 -4.09 5.69 -44.45
C GLY A 253 -3.52 6.16 -45.78
N LEU A 254 -2.37 5.62 -46.20
CA LEU A 254 -1.79 5.92 -47.50
C LEU A 254 -2.37 5.10 -48.68
N THR A 255 -3.06 4.01 -48.41
CA THR A 255 -3.57 3.08 -49.43
C THR A 255 -5.09 3.16 -49.64
N VAL A 256 -5.83 3.68 -48.64
CA VAL A 256 -7.28 3.92 -48.72
C VAL A 256 -7.61 5.00 -49.73
N ALA A 257 -8.81 5.00 -50.30
CA ALA A 257 -9.24 6.04 -51.27
C ALA A 257 -9.16 7.46 -50.67
N PHE A 258 -8.81 8.44 -51.47
CA PHE A 258 -8.57 9.82 -51.01
C PHE A 258 -9.82 10.43 -50.37
N GLU A 259 -10.96 10.25 -51.00
CA GLU A 259 -12.25 10.75 -50.54
C GLU A 259 -12.69 10.08 -49.22
N ALA A 260 -12.35 8.79 -49.06
CA ALA A 260 -12.59 8.07 -47.82
C ALA A 260 -11.70 8.59 -46.69
N LEU A 261 -10.45 9.03 -46.99
CA LEU A 261 -9.55 9.58 -46.00
C LEU A 261 -10.04 10.95 -45.49
N GLU A 262 -10.45 11.85 -46.41
CA GLU A 262 -11.03 13.16 -46.06
C GLU A 262 -12.30 13.00 -45.22
N LEU A 263 -13.21 12.08 -45.62
CA LEU A 263 -14.44 11.79 -44.92
C LEU A 263 -14.15 11.27 -43.47
N ASN A 264 -13.15 10.43 -43.29
CA ASN A 264 -12.84 9.90 -41.96
C ASN A 264 -12.17 10.94 -41.05
N ILE A 265 -11.38 11.87 -41.60
CA ILE A 265 -10.88 13.01 -40.82
C ILE A 265 -12.04 13.84 -40.29
N ALA A 266 -13.03 14.17 -41.15
CA ALA A 266 -14.22 14.92 -40.75
C ALA A 266 -15.04 14.16 -39.71
N ARG A 267 -15.22 12.84 -39.87
CA ARG A 267 -15.93 11.99 -38.89
C ARG A 267 -15.24 11.90 -37.55
N LEU A 268 -13.91 11.82 -37.53
CA LEU A 268 -13.15 11.87 -36.29
C LEU A 268 -13.29 13.22 -35.56
N GLU A 269 -13.42 14.33 -36.32
CA GLU A 269 -13.74 15.65 -35.73
C GLU A 269 -15.11 15.65 -35.06
N GLU A 270 -16.11 15.05 -35.73
CA GLU A 270 -17.45 14.86 -35.13
C GLU A 270 -17.41 13.97 -33.89
N ASP A 271 -16.65 12.87 -33.95
CA ASP A 271 -16.50 11.95 -32.83
C ASP A 271 -15.78 12.61 -31.64
N MET A 272 -14.78 13.47 -31.89
CA MET A 272 -14.14 14.29 -30.85
C MET A 272 -15.08 15.32 -30.23
N ALA A 273 -15.96 15.94 -31.04
CA ALA A 273 -16.99 16.82 -30.52
C ALA A 273 -18.05 16.06 -29.68
N LEU A 274 -18.43 14.87 -30.15
CA LEU A 274 -19.32 13.98 -29.41
C LEU A 274 -18.72 13.53 -28.09
N LEU A 275 -17.41 13.23 -28.06
CA LEU A 275 -16.70 12.88 -26.83
C LEU A 275 -16.82 13.98 -25.78
N LYS A 276 -16.62 15.26 -26.16
CA LYS A 276 -16.76 16.40 -25.25
C LYS A 276 -18.17 16.51 -24.66
N THR A 277 -19.20 16.30 -25.50
CA THR A 277 -20.60 16.31 -25.07
C THR A 277 -20.87 15.12 -24.13
N ARG A 278 -20.38 13.93 -24.49
CA ARG A 278 -20.56 12.72 -23.70
C ARG A 278 -19.84 12.80 -22.35
N GLN A 279 -18.66 13.42 -22.31
CA GLN A 279 -17.92 13.68 -21.08
C GLN A 279 -18.77 14.39 -20.03
N SER A 280 -19.55 15.41 -20.42
CA SER A 280 -20.45 16.11 -19.49
C SER A 280 -21.54 15.20 -18.96
N VAL A 281 -22.21 14.43 -19.84
CA VAL A 281 -23.28 13.50 -19.45
C VAL A 281 -22.76 12.42 -18.51
N VAL A 282 -21.64 11.80 -18.87
CA VAL A 282 -21.00 10.75 -18.05
C VAL A 282 -20.52 11.31 -16.71
N SER A 283 -20.04 12.56 -16.70
CA SER A 283 -19.67 13.22 -15.44
C SER A 283 -20.87 13.36 -14.49
N ASP A 284 -22.05 13.64 -15.02
CA ASP A 284 -23.27 13.76 -14.20
C ASP A 284 -23.78 12.38 -13.76
N GLU A 285 -23.71 11.36 -14.62
CA GLU A 285 -24.01 9.96 -14.26
C GLU A 285 -23.09 9.47 -13.13
N VAL A 286 -21.78 9.70 -13.25
CA VAL A 286 -20.78 9.33 -12.23
C VAL A 286 -21.02 10.07 -10.91
N LYS A 287 -21.37 11.35 -10.95
CA LYS A 287 -21.72 12.10 -9.72
C LYS A 287 -22.87 11.44 -8.97
N HIS A 288 -23.88 10.98 -9.69
CA HIS A 288 -25.01 10.30 -9.08
C HIS A 288 -24.59 8.98 -8.40
N GLU A 289 -23.79 8.15 -9.07
CA GLU A 289 -23.24 6.92 -8.48
C GLU A 289 -22.37 7.20 -7.25
N VAL A 290 -21.57 8.27 -7.30
CA VAL A 290 -20.75 8.74 -6.18
C VAL A 290 -21.63 9.20 -5.01
N GLU A 291 -22.67 9.96 -5.26
CA GLU A 291 -23.63 10.41 -4.25
C GLU A 291 -24.33 9.22 -3.56
N GLU A 292 -24.76 8.20 -4.33
CA GLU A 292 -25.34 6.98 -3.76
C GLU A 292 -24.34 6.24 -2.86
N ALA A 293 -23.08 6.09 -3.30
CA ALA A 293 -22.04 5.44 -2.52
C ALA A 293 -21.70 6.22 -1.23
N LEU A 294 -21.66 7.57 -1.32
CA LEU A 294 -21.44 8.43 -0.16
C LEU A 294 -22.61 8.37 0.83
N ASN A 295 -23.85 8.34 0.35
CA ASN A 295 -25.03 8.20 1.21
C ASN A 295 -25.03 6.84 1.94
N ALA A 296 -24.77 5.75 1.23
CA ALA A 296 -24.66 4.42 1.83
C ALA A 296 -23.51 4.35 2.86
N THR A 297 -22.43 5.10 2.63
CA THR A 297 -21.32 5.19 3.56
C THR A 297 -21.66 6.06 4.78
N ALA A 298 -22.43 7.13 4.59
CA ALA A 298 -22.92 7.97 5.68
C ALA A 298 -23.87 7.19 6.63
N ASP A 299 -24.76 6.35 6.08
CA ASP A 299 -25.63 5.47 6.87
C ASP A 299 -24.80 4.47 7.70
N PHE A 300 -23.78 3.88 7.10
CA PHE A 300 -22.85 3.00 7.81
C PHE A 300 -22.13 3.75 8.93
N MET A 301 -21.60 4.94 8.67
CA MET A 301 -20.93 5.75 9.71
C MET A 301 -21.88 6.15 10.84
N GLY A 302 -23.15 6.42 10.54
CA GLY A 302 -24.20 6.63 11.53
C GLY A 302 -24.44 5.43 12.43
N ALA A 303 -24.48 4.22 11.86
CA ALA A 303 -24.58 2.96 12.61
C ALA A 303 -23.34 2.71 13.47
N GLN A 304 -22.13 2.97 12.95
CA GLN A 304 -20.89 2.83 13.72
C GLN A 304 -20.78 3.84 14.85
N LYS A 305 -21.21 5.10 14.65
CA LYS A 305 -21.33 6.11 15.71
C LYS A 305 -22.22 5.61 16.85
N SER A 306 -23.37 5.05 16.52
CA SER A 306 -24.31 4.50 17.51
C SER A 306 -23.72 3.32 18.27
N ALA A 307 -23.08 2.38 17.57
CA ALA A 307 -22.41 1.23 18.17
C ALA A 307 -21.24 1.66 19.07
N LEU A 308 -20.46 2.65 18.64
CA LEU A 308 -19.34 3.20 19.41
C LEU A 308 -19.82 3.89 20.69
N ASN A 309 -20.88 4.70 20.59
CA ASN A 309 -21.49 5.34 21.76
C ASN A 309 -22.06 4.30 22.75
N GLN A 310 -22.64 3.22 22.25
CA GLN A 310 -23.10 2.12 23.10
C GLN A 310 -21.93 1.43 23.81
N ALA A 311 -20.87 1.07 23.08
CA ALA A 311 -19.69 0.40 23.63
C ALA A 311 -18.98 1.28 24.68
N ILE A 312 -18.87 2.59 24.42
CA ILE A 312 -18.34 3.54 25.41
C ILE A 312 -19.30 3.65 26.60
N GLY A 313 -20.61 3.68 26.40
CA GLY A 313 -21.61 3.64 27.50
C GLY A 313 -21.47 2.41 28.39
N GLU A 314 -21.13 1.25 27.81
CA GLU A 314 -20.84 0.04 28.58
C GLU A 314 -19.55 0.19 29.43
N VAL A 315 -18.50 0.82 28.90
CA VAL A 315 -17.27 1.13 29.68
C VAL A 315 -17.57 2.06 30.84
N PHE A 316 -18.44 3.03 30.64
CA PHE A 316 -18.86 3.98 31.70
C PHE A 316 -20.04 3.52 32.56
N SER A 317 -20.51 2.29 32.37
CA SER A 317 -21.57 1.73 33.23
C SER A 317 -21.10 1.58 34.67
N ALA A 318 -22.01 1.77 35.60
CA ALA A 318 -21.73 1.64 37.05
C ALA A 318 -21.07 0.31 37.41
N GLN A 319 -21.55 -0.77 36.80
CA GLN A 319 -21.00 -2.11 37.00
C GLN A 319 -19.56 -2.22 36.57
N HIS A 320 -19.25 -1.78 35.32
CA HIS A 320 -17.92 -1.91 34.78
C HIS A 320 -16.90 -1.00 35.50
N ILE A 321 -17.30 0.21 35.86
CA ILE A 321 -16.45 1.14 36.62
C ILE A 321 -16.11 0.57 38.00
N HIS A 322 -17.07 -0.03 38.71
CA HIS A 322 -16.80 -0.67 40.01
C HIS A 322 -15.86 -1.88 39.87
N ASP A 323 -16.05 -2.70 38.84
CA ASP A 323 -15.14 -3.82 38.53
C ASP A 323 -13.71 -3.36 38.24
N LEU A 324 -13.56 -2.30 37.44
CA LEU A 324 -12.26 -1.70 37.12
C LEU A 324 -11.57 -1.06 38.33
N ALA A 325 -12.35 -0.44 39.23
CA ALA A 325 -11.86 0.17 40.47
C ALA A 325 -11.55 -0.87 41.59
N GLY A 326 -11.95 -2.13 41.40
CA GLY A 326 -11.75 -3.18 42.41
C GLY A 326 -12.58 -2.97 43.68
N ILE A 327 -13.78 -2.40 43.56
CA ILE A 327 -14.68 -2.12 44.69
C ILE A 327 -15.64 -3.31 44.85
N ASP A 328 -15.52 -4.04 46.00
CA ASP A 328 -16.44 -5.13 46.34
C ASP A 328 -17.82 -4.57 46.64
N ARG A 329 -18.85 -5.12 46.00
CA ARG A 329 -20.24 -4.78 46.26
C ARG A 329 -20.67 -5.35 47.62
N GLN A 330 -20.79 -4.50 48.61
CA GLN A 330 -21.34 -4.92 49.94
C GLN A 330 -22.87 -4.99 50.00
N ASN A 331 -23.62 -4.60 48.93
CA ASN A 331 -25.11 -4.71 48.94
C ASN A 331 -25.70 -4.80 47.52
N PRO A 332 -26.31 -5.96 47.13
CA PRO A 332 -26.95 -6.12 45.82
C PRO A 332 -28.43 -5.67 45.75
N HIS A 333 -28.95 -4.95 46.72
CA HIS A 333 -30.36 -4.56 46.84
C HIS A 333 -30.54 -3.03 46.87
N GLY A 334 -30.23 -2.35 45.81
CA GLY A 334 -30.63 -0.98 45.57
C GLY A 334 -30.77 -0.76 44.06
N ASP A 335 -31.85 -0.09 43.62
CA ASP A 335 -31.98 0.46 42.27
C ASP A 335 -30.88 1.51 42.07
N GLU A 336 -29.64 1.05 41.82
CA GLU A 336 -28.56 1.95 41.40
C GLU A 336 -28.87 2.43 39.98
N PRO A 337 -28.80 3.74 39.72
CA PRO A 337 -28.93 4.26 38.35
C PRO A 337 -27.87 3.60 37.48
N ASN A 338 -28.25 3.19 36.27
CA ASN A 338 -27.39 2.50 35.32
C ASN A 338 -26.13 3.33 34.93
N GLU A 339 -26.12 4.62 35.28
CA GLU A 339 -25.03 5.57 35.05
C GLU A 339 -24.46 6.06 36.38
N LEU A 340 -23.18 5.76 36.60
CA LEU A 340 -22.43 6.27 37.74
C LEU A 340 -22.03 7.73 37.48
N LYS A 341 -22.48 8.66 38.31
CA LYS A 341 -22.09 10.07 38.14
C LYS A 341 -20.69 10.37 38.67
N GLN A 342 -20.34 9.81 39.82
CA GLN A 342 -19.07 10.05 40.49
C GLN A 342 -18.52 8.76 41.10
N LEU A 343 -17.22 8.54 40.97
CA LEU A 343 -16.49 7.46 41.62
C LEU A 343 -15.69 8.07 42.79
N VAL A 344 -15.96 7.59 44.01
CA VAL A 344 -15.33 8.07 45.22
C VAL A 344 -14.38 7.01 45.76
N LEU A 345 -13.11 7.36 45.91
CA LEU A 345 -12.03 6.49 46.35
C LEU A 345 -11.32 7.08 47.58
N ASP A 346 -10.73 6.21 48.39
CA ASP A 346 -10.05 6.56 49.63
C ASP A 346 -8.51 6.74 49.48
N ASP A 347 -8.00 6.47 48.30
CA ASP A 347 -6.54 6.49 47.99
C ASP A 347 -6.28 7.04 46.60
N GLU A 348 -5.28 7.93 46.47
CA GLU A 348 -4.89 8.55 45.22
C GLU A 348 -4.42 7.54 44.19
N GLY A 349 -3.61 6.56 44.61
CA GLY A 349 -3.09 5.53 43.72
C GLY A 349 -4.23 4.68 43.13
N LYS A 350 -5.29 4.42 43.90
CA LYS A 350 -6.50 3.73 43.41
C LYS A 350 -7.23 4.60 42.37
N ALA A 351 -7.29 5.93 42.56
CA ALA A 351 -7.92 6.83 41.62
C ALA A 351 -7.15 6.86 40.28
N GLN A 352 -5.84 6.95 40.33
CA GLN A 352 -4.97 6.91 39.14
C GLN A 352 -5.07 5.56 38.40
N ILE A 353 -5.08 4.45 39.12
CA ILE A 353 -5.25 3.11 38.56
C ILE A 353 -6.63 2.97 37.89
N ALA A 354 -7.70 3.44 38.54
CA ALA A 354 -9.04 3.39 37.96
C ALA A 354 -9.12 4.20 36.65
N LEU A 355 -8.64 5.45 36.65
CA LEU A 355 -8.58 6.29 35.46
C LEU A 355 -7.76 5.64 34.33
N SER A 356 -6.60 5.07 34.66
CA SER A 356 -5.76 4.37 33.69
C SER A 356 -6.47 3.17 33.06
N LYS A 357 -7.22 2.39 33.86
CA LYS A 357 -7.99 1.23 33.37
C LYS A 357 -9.18 1.65 32.50
N ILE A 358 -9.91 2.71 32.89
CA ILE A 358 -11.00 3.28 32.10
C ILE A 358 -10.45 3.74 30.75
N ARG A 359 -9.36 4.53 30.77
CA ARG A 359 -8.67 4.99 29.55
C ARG A 359 -8.29 3.82 28.63
N SER A 360 -7.66 2.77 29.19
CA SER A 360 -7.27 1.59 28.40
C SER A 360 -8.46 0.83 27.81
N SER A 361 -9.60 0.82 28.52
CA SER A 361 -10.83 0.24 27.99
C SER A 361 -11.41 1.08 26.85
N CYS A 362 -11.40 2.39 26.98
CA CYS A 362 -11.80 3.31 25.90
C CYS A 362 -10.86 3.19 24.66
N GLU A 363 -9.55 3.10 24.89
CA GLU A 363 -8.57 2.89 23.81
C GLU A 363 -8.87 1.61 23.03
N ARG A 364 -9.17 0.51 23.71
CA ARG A 364 -9.53 -0.76 23.07
C ARG A 364 -10.79 -0.64 22.23
N VAL A 365 -11.84 0.01 22.74
CA VAL A 365 -13.08 0.25 22.01
C VAL A 365 -12.85 1.09 20.77
N MET A 366 -12.05 2.15 20.88
CA MET A 366 -11.71 3.01 19.75
C MET A 366 -10.90 2.28 18.69
N LEU A 367 -9.93 1.44 19.07
CA LEU A 367 -9.14 0.64 18.13
C LEU A 367 -9.97 -0.43 17.41
N ASP A 368 -10.92 -1.06 18.10
CA ASP A 368 -11.85 -2.01 17.47
C ASP A 368 -12.79 -1.31 16.48
N ALA A 369 -13.36 -0.17 16.87
CA ALA A 369 -14.18 0.64 15.97
C ALA A 369 -13.40 1.12 14.74
N GLN A 370 -12.19 1.60 14.95
CA GLN A 370 -11.27 1.97 13.89
C GLN A 370 -11.07 0.84 12.89
N THR A 371 -10.74 -0.35 13.38
CA THR A 371 -10.51 -1.52 12.53
C THR A 371 -11.73 -1.85 11.67
N LYS A 372 -12.92 -1.79 12.27
CA LYS A 372 -14.20 -2.04 11.56
C LYS A 372 -14.50 -0.98 10.52
N ILE A 373 -14.37 0.31 10.89
CA ILE A 373 -14.65 1.44 10.00
C ILE A 373 -13.73 1.38 8.79
N CYS A 374 -12.45 1.29 9.00
CA CYS A 374 -11.51 1.28 7.89
C CYS A 374 -11.69 0.07 6.96
N ARG A 375 -11.92 -1.14 7.51
CA ARG A 375 -12.19 -2.34 6.70
C ARG A 375 -13.40 -2.15 5.79
N GLU A 376 -14.47 -1.60 6.32
CA GLU A 376 -15.70 -1.39 5.56
C GLU A 376 -15.55 -0.27 4.53
N LEU A 377 -14.84 0.82 4.88
CA LEU A 377 -14.53 1.88 3.92
C LEU A 377 -13.70 1.36 2.75
N ALA A 378 -12.71 0.52 3.01
CA ALA A 378 -11.92 -0.11 1.95
C ALA A 378 -12.79 -0.96 1.00
N LEU A 379 -13.68 -1.80 1.56
CA LEU A 379 -14.61 -2.59 0.74
C LEU A 379 -15.54 -1.71 -0.12
N ARG A 380 -16.01 -0.59 0.43
CA ARG A 380 -16.87 0.35 -0.29
C ARG A 380 -16.12 1.09 -1.39
N PHE A 381 -14.87 1.44 -1.16
CA PHE A 381 -14.02 2.02 -2.20
C PHE A 381 -13.74 1.03 -3.32
N ASP A 382 -13.41 -0.23 -3.03
CA ASP A 382 -13.26 -1.29 -4.03
C ASP A 382 -14.54 -1.46 -4.88
N GLN A 383 -15.71 -1.38 -4.24
CA GLN A 383 -17.00 -1.45 -4.93
C GLN A 383 -17.24 -0.22 -5.82
N LEU A 384 -16.98 0.99 -5.31
CA LEU A 384 -17.09 2.22 -6.06
C LEU A 384 -16.16 2.23 -7.27
N GLU A 385 -14.89 1.85 -7.10
CA GLU A 385 -13.93 1.72 -8.20
C GLU A 385 -14.43 0.76 -9.29
N SER A 386 -14.91 -0.41 -8.89
CA SER A 386 -15.43 -1.42 -9.82
C SER A 386 -16.67 -0.93 -10.57
N THR A 387 -17.53 -0.20 -9.88
CA THR A 387 -18.76 0.37 -10.47
C THR A 387 -18.41 1.48 -11.46
N LEU A 388 -17.56 2.42 -11.06
CA LEU A 388 -17.12 3.52 -11.93
C LEU A 388 -16.37 3.01 -13.15
N ALA A 389 -15.47 2.02 -12.97
CA ALA A 389 -14.76 1.42 -14.10
C ALA A 389 -15.72 0.77 -15.11
N ARG A 390 -16.74 0.07 -14.61
CA ARG A 390 -17.77 -0.51 -15.47
C ARG A 390 -18.59 0.57 -16.18
N SER A 391 -19.16 1.53 -15.46
CA SER A 391 -20.01 2.59 -16.01
C SER A 391 -19.27 3.44 -17.03
N LEU A 392 -18.05 3.87 -16.74
CA LEU A 392 -17.23 4.67 -17.66
C LEU A 392 -16.88 3.90 -18.94
N ASN A 393 -16.45 2.65 -18.82
CA ASN A 393 -16.11 1.83 -19.99
C ASN A 393 -17.35 1.50 -20.83
N GLU A 394 -18.51 1.22 -20.21
CA GLU A 394 -19.77 1.02 -20.91
C GLU A 394 -20.26 2.29 -21.61
N ALA A 395 -20.12 3.45 -20.96
CA ALA A 395 -20.50 4.74 -21.54
C ALA A 395 -19.63 5.14 -22.74
N MET A 396 -18.38 4.71 -22.78
CA MET A 396 -17.45 4.99 -23.89
C MET A 396 -17.57 4.00 -25.06
N ARG A 397 -18.07 2.80 -24.80
CA ARG A 397 -18.19 1.72 -25.78
C ARG A 397 -18.92 2.12 -27.09
N PRO A 398 -20.03 2.91 -27.07
CA PRO A 398 -20.68 3.36 -28.31
C PRO A 398 -19.77 4.22 -29.18
N ILE A 399 -18.96 5.12 -28.57
CA ILE A 399 -18.01 5.98 -29.29
C ILE A 399 -16.91 5.12 -29.92
N GLU A 400 -16.33 4.20 -29.16
CA GLU A 400 -15.32 3.27 -29.68
C GLU A 400 -15.86 2.43 -30.86
N THR A 401 -17.07 1.89 -30.73
CA THR A 401 -17.71 1.07 -31.75
C THR A 401 -17.93 1.91 -33.02
N ARG A 402 -18.46 3.12 -32.87
CA ARG A 402 -18.70 4.04 -33.98
C ARG A 402 -17.41 4.39 -34.71
N ILE A 403 -16.35 4.71 -34.00
CA ILE A 403 -15.04 5.02 -34.59
C ILE A 403 -14.49 3.79 -35.35
N LYS A 404 -14.54 2.62 -34.74
CA LYS A 404 -14.11 1.36 -35.37
C LYS A 404 -14.92 1.04 -36.65
N GLU A 405 -16.23 1.25 -36.60
CA GLU A 405 -17.10 1.06 -37.77
C GLU A 405 -16.77 2.07 -38.88
N HIS A 406 -16.65 3.37 -38.59
CA HIS A 406 -16.29 4.40 -39.57
C HIS A 406 -14.97 4.08 -40.27
N LEU A 407 -13.95 3.71 -39.49
CA LEU A 407 -12.63 3.34 -40.01
C LEU A 407 -12.71 2.04 -40.84
N SER A 408 -13.47 1.05 -40.38
CA SER A 408 -13.65 -0.21 -41.11
C SER A 408 -14.36 -0.01 -42.45
N HIS A 409 -15.43 0.79 -42.47
CA HIS A 409 -16.14 1.12 -43.74
C HIS A 409 -15.28 1.85 -44.74
N ALA A 410 -14.29 2.62 -44.27
CA ALA A 410 -13.30 3.27 -45.11
C ALA A 410 -12.18 2.34 -45.60
N GLY A 411 -12.19 1.09 -45.19
CA GLY A 411 -11.18 0.10 -45.58
C GLY A 411 -10.02 -0.05 -44.62
N PHE A 412 -10.05 0.60 -43.44
CA PHE A 412 -9.08 0.37 -42.38
C PHE A 412 -9.33 -0.95 -41.69
N ARG A 413 -8.32 -1.81 -41.64
CA ARG A 413 -8.37 -3.13 -40.97
C ARG A 413 -7.46 -3.18 -39.73
N ALA A 414 -6.81 -2.05 -39.40
CA ALA A 414 -5.95 -1.96 -38.24
C ALA A 414 -6.76 -2.16 -36.95
N ARG A 415 -6.19 -2.88 -36.00
CA ARG A 415 -6.72 -2.94 -34.64
C ARG A 415 -6.38 -1.65 -33.92
N ILE A 416 -7.37 -1.01 -33.33
CA ILE A 416 -7.18 0.20 -32.53
C ILE A 416 -7.61 -0.13 -31.12
N SER A 417 -6.65 0.00 -30.18
CA SER A 417 -6.90 -0.15 -28.75
C SER A 417 -7.20 1.23 -28.17
N PHE A 418 -8.36 1.38 -27.54
CA PHE A 418 -8.72 2.58 -26.80
C PHE A 418 -8.36 2.45 -25.33
N PRO A 419 -8.02 3.55 -24.65
CA PRO A 419 -7.83 3.56 -23.21
C PRO A 419 -9.09 3.06 -22.49
N ALA A 420 -8.92 2.25 -21.46
CA ALA A 420 -9.99 1.82 -20.58
C ALA A 420 -9.78 2.42 -19.19
N PHE A 421 -10.88 2.85 -18.55
CA PHE A 421 -10.83 3.30 -17.17
C PHE A 421 -10.48 2.12 -16.25
N GLN A 422 -9.50 2.31 -15.38
CA GLN A 422 -9.00 1.29 -14.46
C GLN A 422 -8.87 1.88 -13.04
N ALA A 423 -8.83 1.01 -12.05
CA ALA A 423 -8.73 1.38 -10.63
C ALA A 423 -7.54 2.32 -10.31
N HIS A 424 -6.43 2.23 -11.06
CA HIS A 424 -5.28 3.12 -10.85
C HIS A 424 -5.55 4.61 -11.17
N HIS A 425 -6.66 4.93 -11.82
CA HIS A 425 -7.09 6.32 -12.02
C HIS A 425 -7.69 6.94 -10.74
N LEU A 426 -8.05 6.09 -9.77
CA LEU A 426 -8.61 6.52 -8.49
C LEU A 426 -7.59 6.31 -7.37
N ASN A 427 -7.57 7.23 -6.41
CA ASN A 427 -6.68 7.16 -5.27
C ASN A 427 -7.46 7.43 -3.98
N PHE A 428 -7.82 6.36 -3.29
CA PHE A 428 -8.52 6.42 -2.01
C PHE A 428 -7.59 5.99 -0.87
N ASN A 429 -7.47 6.84 0.15
CA ASN A 429 -6.61 6.61 1.31
C ASN A 429 -7.43 6.65 2.61
N THR A 430 -7.91 5.48 3.04
CA THR A 430 -8.73 5.33 4.25
C THR A 430 -7.99 5.69 5.54
N ARG A 431 -6.67 5.51 5.56
CA ARG A 431 -5.84 5.82 6.72
C ARG A 431 -5.64 7.33 6.90
N ALA A 432 -5.38 8.05 5.80
CA ALA A 432 -5.28 9.51 5.86
C ALA A 432 -6.58 10.11 6.40
N LEU A 433 -7.74 9.62 5.94
CA LEU A 433 -9.05 10.04 6.44
C LEU A 433 -9.16 9.95 7.96
N PHE A 434 -8.68 8.85 8.55
CA PHE A 434 -8.76 8.63 9.99
C PHE A 434 -7.79 9.51 10.77
N ASN A 435 -6.55 9.61 10.29
CA ASN A 435 -5.52 10.44 10.91
C ASN A 435 -5.87 11.93 10.84
N ASP A 436 -6.40 12.37 9.72
CA ASP A 436 -6.82 13.77 9.51
C ASP A 436 -8.02 14.12 10.39
N ALA A 437 -8.96 13.19 10.57
CA ALA A 437 -10.10 13.39 11.45
C ALA A 437 -9.68 13.56 12.92
N ILE A 438 -8.69 12.82 13.39
CA ILE A 438 -8.12 12.98 14.73
C ILE A 438 -7.28 14.28 14.82
N ALA A 439 -6.52 14.59 13.79
CA ALA A 439 -5.66 15.79 13.77
C ALA A 439 -6.46 17.11 13.77
N GLN A 440 -7.69 17.07 13.27
CA GLN A 440 -8.59 18.24 13.26
C GLN A 440 -9.31 18.45 14.60
N ASP A 441 -9.12 17.58 15.59
CA ASP A 441 -9.60 17.81 16.95
C ASP A 441 -8.64 18.74 17.70
N ASP A 442 -8.69 20.02 17.36
CA ASP A 442 -7.81 21.07 17.87
C ASP A 442 -7.85 21.23 19.41
N SER A 443 -8.89 20.67 20.06
CA SER A 443 -9.05 20.75 21.52
C SER A 443 -8.14 19.77 22.26
N LEU A 444 -7.67 18.71 21.60
CA LEU A 444 -6.94 17.61 22.23
C LEU A 444 -5.60 17.25 21.55
N ALA A 445 -5.38 17.63 20.31
CA ALA A 445 -4.21 17.18 19.55
C ALA A 445 -3.22 18.32 19.30
N GLY A 446 -1.96 18.10 19.61
CA GLY A 446 -0.87 18.82 18.98
C GLY A 446 -0.70 18.37 17.51
N PRO A 447 0.01 19.15 16.67
CA PRO A 447 0.17 18.83 15.25
C PRO A 447 0.69 17.40 15.05
N PRO A 448 0.14 16.64 14.10
CA PRO A 448 0.57 15.27 13.85
C PRO A 448 2.04 15.28 13.42
N SER A 449 2.89 14.57 14.15
CA SER A 449 4.21 14.24 13.64
C SER A 449 4.03 13.19 12.56
N GLY A 450 4.39 13.51 11.31
CA GLY A 450 4.25 12.62 10.18
C GLY A 450 4.81 11.23 10.47
N GLY A 451 4.09 10.19 10.07
CA GLY A 451 4.55 8.81 10.11
C GLY A 451 4.11 7.95 11.29
N SER A 452 3.24 8.43 12.18
CA SER A 452 2.74 7.60 13.29
C SER A 452 1.77 6.52 12.81
N SER A 453 1.87 5.31 13.39
CA SER A 453 0.88 4.25 13.16
C SER A 453 -0.50 4.71 13.64
N MET A 454 -1.59 4.15 13.06
CA MET A 454 -2.95 4.49 13.48
C MET A 454 -3.18 4.22 14.96
N ARG A 455 -2.58 3.14 15.50
CA ARG A 455 -2.60 2.84 16.92
C ARG A 455 -1.91 3.92 17.75
N GLU A 456 -0.75 4.41 17.29
CA GLU A 456 -0.05 5.52 17.96
C GLU A 456 -0.85 6.82 17.90
N THR A 457 -1.58 7.06 16.81
CA THR A 457 -2.45 8.22 16.67
C THR A 457 -3.61 8.18 17.67
N VAL A 458 -4.32 7.05 17.76
CA VAL A 458 -5.40 6.84 18.75
C VAL A 458 -4.86 6.89 20.17
N SER A 459 -3.74 6.22 20.43
CA SER A 459 -3.13 6.20 21.77
C SER A 459 -2.67 7.61 22.17
N ARG A 460 -2.07 8.37 21.27
CA ARG A 460 -1.66 9.76 21.53
C ARG A 460 -2.85 10.68 21.77
N TRP A 461 -3.89 10.55 20.95
CA TRP A 461 -5.13 11.30 21.11
C TRP A 461 -5.74 11.05 22.49
N LEU A 462 -5.87 9.79 22.91
CA LEU A 462 -6.40 9.41 24.23
C LEU A 462 -5.44 9.72 25.39
N ASN A 463 -4.14 9.87 25.15
CA ASN A 463 -3.17 10.26 26.15
C ASN A 463 -3.01 11.80 26.29
N ASN A 464 -3.78 12.58 25.52
CA ASN A 464 -3.75 14.04 25.64
C ASN A 464 -4.28 14.50 27.00
N PRO A 465 -3.57 15.42 27.69
CA PRO A 465 -4.01 15.96 28.99
C PRO A 465 -5.40 16.61 28.96
N GLY A 466 -5.84 17.14 27.83
CA GLY A 466 -7.16 17.75 27.66
C GLY A 466 -8.35 16.83 27.94
N TRP A 467 -8.13 15.51 27.94
CA TRP A 467 -9.16 14.55 28.38
C TRP A 467 -9.47 14.63 29.87
N GLY A 468 -8.51 15.07 30.70
CA GLY A 468 -8.69 15.14 32.16
C GLY A 468 -8.52 13.79 32.87
N TRP A 469 -7.66 12.88 32.31
CA TRP A 469 -7.37 11.60 32.96
C TRP A 469 -6.64 11.74 34.30
N ASP A 470 -6.12 12.94 34.63
CA ASP A 470 -5.44 13.26 35.87
C ASP A 470 -6.33 14.13 36.77
N GLU A 471 -7.58 14.44 36.34
CA GLU A 471 -8.50 15.30 37.08
C GLU A 471 -9.30 14.48 38.10
N TYR A 472 -9.02 14.71 39.37
CA TYR A 472 -9.84 14.26 40.51
C TYR A 472 -9.88 15.37 41.55
N VAL A 473 -10.98 15.45 42.27
CA VAL A 473 -11.14 16.43 43.35
C VAL A 473 -10.76 15.79 44.68
N GLU A 474 -9.69 16.31 45.30
CA GLU A 474 -9.30 15.91 46.65
C GLU A 474 -10.19 16.60 47.69
N THR A 475 -10.90 15.80 48.48
CA THR A 475 -11.67 16.28 49.63
C THR A 475 -11.13 15.59 50.86
N ARG A 476 -10.58 16.32 51.80
CA ARG A 476 -9.97 15.96 53.10
C ARG A 476 -9.46 14.53 53.29
N THR A 477 -10.12 13.47 52.73
CA THR A 477 -9.74 12.04 52.83
C THR A 477 -10.25 11.20 51.65
N ARG A 478 -10.76 11.82 50.57
CA ARG A 478 -11.38 11.10 49.45
C ARG A 478 -11.04 11.75 48.13
N TYR A 479 -10.87 10.92 47.11
CA TYR A 479 -10.59 11.31 45.75
C TYR A 479 -11.83 11.04 44.89
N VAL A 480 -12.40 12.10 44.32
CA VAL A 480 -13.67 12.04 43.55
C VAL A 480 -13.36 12.24 42.06
N ILE A 481 -13.71 11.24 41.27
CA ILE A 481 -13.60 11.28 39.78
C ILE A 481 -15.03 11.53 39.26
N ASP A 482 -15.16 12.55 38.40
CA ASP A 482 -16.41 12.85 37.70
C ASP A 482 -16.55 11.99 36.46
N ILE A 483 -17.21 10.85 36.62
CA ILE A 483 -17.42 9.85 35.56
C ILE A 483 -18.38 10.39 34.49
N ALA A 484 -19.40 11.16 34.88
CA ALA A 484 -20.35 11.73 33.95
C ALA A 484 -19.68 12.74 33.01
N GLN A 485 -18.81 13.61 33.54
CA GLN A 485 -18.08 14.57 32.75
C GLN A 485 -17.14 13.90 31.73
N LEU A 486 -16.43 12.84 32.14
CA LEU A 486 -15.58 12.07 31.23
C LEU A 486 -16.40 11.40 30.12
N HIS A 487 -17.54 10.80 30.47
CA HIS A 487 -18.43 10.17 29.49
C HIS A 487 -18.99 11.18 28.49
N ASP A 488 -19.41 12.33 28.94
CA ASP A 488 -19.92 13.39 28.05
C ASP A 488 -18.85 13.96 27.14
N LYS A 489 -17.62 14.16 27.64
CA LYS A 489 -16.46 14.50 26.80
C LYS A 489 -16.27 13.45 25.68
N PHE A 490 -16.28 12.16 26.01
CA PHE A 490 -16.15 11.09 25.03
C PHE A 490 -17.23 11.15 23.95
N LYS A 491 -18.50 11.30 24.32
CA LYS A 491 -19.61 11.43 23.36
C LYS A 491 -19.40 12.59 22.39
N GLN A 492 -18.98 13.75 22.91
CA GLN A 492 -18.71 14.95 22.08
C GLN A 492 -17.57 14.69 21.08
N HIS A 493 -16.46 14.11 21.52
CA HIS A 493 -15.32 13.84 20.66
C HIS A 493 -15.60 12.74 19.62
N ILE A 494 -16.39 11.71 19.97
CA ILE A 494 -16.87 10.70 19.00
C ILE A 494 -17.73 11.37 17.94
N GLU A 495 -18.59 12.31 18.32
CA GLU A 495 -19.44 13.02 17.36
C GLU A 495 -18.63 13.87 16.39
N LEU A 496 -17.70 14.67 16.89
CA LEU A 496 -16.77 15.45 16.08
C LEU A 496 -15.93 14.55 15.16
N PHE A 497 -15.38 13.49 15.68
CA PHE A 497 -14.58 12.53 14.92
C PHE A 497 -15.35 11.90 13.75
N CYS A 498 -16.57 11.39 14.00
CA CYS A 498 -17.40 10.82 12.93
C CYS A 498 -17.79 11.85 11.87
N GLU A 499 -18.09 13.08 12.27
CA GLU A 499 -18.41 14.17 11.34
C GLU A 499 -17.20 14.56 10.48
N GLN A 500 -16.01 14.56 11.05
CA GLN A 500 -14.79 14.88 10.33
C GLN A 500 -14.39 13.80 9.34
N ILE A 501 -14.51 12.51 9.73
CA ILE A 501 -14.34 11.42 8.77
C ILE A 501 -15.30 11.59 7.60
N ARG A 502 -16.57 11.89 7.86
CA ARG A 502 -17.57 12.07 6.81
C ARG A 502 -17.21 13.19 5.84
N LYS A 503 -16.74 14.34 6.35
CA LYS A 503 -16.31 15.48 5.53
C LYS A 503 -15.06 15.15 4.70
N ALA A 504 -14.05 14.58 5.34
CA ALA A 504 -12.80 14.21 4.68
C ALA A 504 -13.04 13.13 3.60
N LEU A 505 -13.92 12.17 3.87
CA LEU A 505 -14.34 11.14 2.92
C LEU A 505 -14.99 11.75 1.68
N SER A 506 -15.98 12.62 1.86
CA SER A 506 -16.66 13.29 0.73
C SER A 506 -15.67 14.09 -0.11
N ALA A 507 -14.78 14.85 0.53
CA ALA A 507 -13.76 15.64 -0.17
C ALA A 507 -12.76 14.74 -0.93
N GLN A 508 -12.28 13.66 -0.33
CA GLN A 508 -11.34 12.74 -0.98
C GLN A 508 -11.96 12.04 -2.19
N VAL A 509 -13.20 11.55 -2.06
CA VAL A 509 -13.91 10.89 -3.15
C VAL A 509 -14.12 11.86 -4.31
N ASP A 510 -14.60 13.08 -4.05
CA ASP A 510 -14.84 14.08 -5.08
C ASP A 510 -13.56 14.45 -5.83
N VAL A 511 -12.47 14.72 -5.12
CA VAL A 511 -11.16 15.04 -5.70
C VAL A 511 -10.62 13.86 -6.51
N SER A 512 -10.66 12.65 -5.97
CA SER A 512 -10.09 11.46 -6.61
C SER A 512 -10.87 11.08 -7.87
N VAL A 513 -12.20 11.10 -7.82
CA VAL A 513 -13.05 10.76 -8.97
C VAL A 513 -12.92 11.83 -10.06
N THR A 514 -12.94 13.11 -9.70
CA THR A 514 -12.79 14.21 -10.67
C THR A 514 -11.44 14.14 -11.38
N ALA A 515 -10.35 13.92 -10.64
CA ALA A 515 -9.01 13.80 -11.22
C ALA A 515 -8.88 12.54 -12.10
N GLY A 516 -9.39 11.40 -11.64
CA GLY A 516 -9.36 10.13 -12.38
C GLY A 516 -10.13 10.21 -13.70
N MET A 517 -11.31 10.80 -13.68
CA MET A 517 -12.09 11.05 -14.90
C MET A 517 -11.38 11.99 -15.86
N ALA A 518 -10.82 13.09 -15.36
CA ALA A 518 -10.08 14.04 -16.18
C ALA A 518 -8.89 13.38 -16.88
N THR A 519 -8.14 12.53 -16.17
CA THR A 519 -7.02 11.77 -16.72
C THR A 519 -7.49 10.81 -17.80
N PHE A 520 -8.53 10.01 -17.53
CA PHE A 520 -9.09 9.07 -18.50
C PHE A 520 -9.58 9.74 -19.78
N PHE A 521 -10.35 10.82 -19.67
CA PHE A 521 -10.82 11.55 -20.86
C PHE A 521 -9.69 12.25 -21.61
N ALA A 522 -8.64 12.70 -20.92
CA ALA A 522 -7.44 13.24 -21.55
C ALA A 522 -6.70 12.16 -22.36
N GLU A 523 -6.53 10.96 -21.82
CA GLU A 523 -5.92 9.82 -22.51
C GLU A 523 -6.74 9.40 -23.73
N PHE A 524 -8.06 9.33 -23.59
CA PHE A 524 -8.95 9.00 -24.72
C PHE A 524 -8.89 10.06 -25.80
N SER A 525 -8.91 11.34 -25.43
CA SER A 525 -8.78 12.47 -26.37
C SER A 525 -7.43 12.47 -27.08
N LEU A 526 -6.35 12.15 -26.37
CA LEU A 526 -5.01 12.02 -26.93
C LEU A 526 -4.95 10.89 -27.97
N CYS A 527 -5.57 9.76 -27.69
CA CYS A 527 -5.70 8.65 -28.63
C CYS A 527 -6.39 9.09 -29.92
N LEU A 528 -7.55 9.78 -29.82
CA LEU A 528 -8.27 10.29 -31.01
C LEU A 528 -7.48 11.33 -31.79
N THR A 529 -6.81 12.25 -31.10
CA THR A 529 -5.95 13.26 -31.72
C THR A 529 -4.82 12.60 -32.49
N GLY A 530 -4.17 11.58 -31.91
CA GLY A 530 -3.11 10.82 -32.58
C GLY A 530 -3.61 10.10 -33.86
N LEU A 531 -4.82 9.53 -33.83
CA LEU A 531 -5.45 8.95 -35.03
C LEU A 531 -5.70 10.02 -36.09
N GLN A 532 -6.29 11.15 -35.72
CA GLN A 532 -6.58 12.24 -36.63
C GLN A 532 -5.30 12.82 -37.27
N GLU A 533 -4.26 13.08 -36.47
CA GLU A 533 -2.98 13.57 -36.98
C GLU A 533 -2.33 12.57 -37.98
N SER A 534 -2.38 11.28 -37.65
CA SER A 534 -1.89 10.24 -38.56
C SER A 534 -2.62 10.20 -39.90
N LEU A 535 -3.96 10.43 -39.90
CA LEU A 535 -4.74 10.52 -41.14
C LEU A 535 -4.44 11.82 -41.92
N ARG A 536 -4.31 12.96 -41.22
CA ARG A 536 -3.94 14.24 -41.83
C ARG A 536 -2.54 14.19 -42.47
N ASP A 537 -1.58 13.61 -41.77
CA ASP A 537 -0.23 13.39 -42.30
C ASP A 537 -0.26 12.51 -43.56
N SER A 538 -1.06 11.46 -43.55
CA SER A 538 -1.24 10.57 -44.70
C SER A 538 -1.85 11.32 -45.89
N LEU A 539 -2.83 12.19 -45.64
CA LEU A 539 -3.44 13.07 -46.66
C LEU A 539 -2.40 14.05 -47.24
N ALA A 540 -1.65 14.74 -46.38
CA ALA A 540 -0.62 15.70 -46.78
C ALA A 540 0.47 15.06 -47.66
N VAL A 541 0.95 13.88 -47.29
CA VAL A 541 1.93 13.13 -48.09
C VAL A 541 1.39 12.77 -49.48
N ARG A 542 0.13 12.35 -49.53
CA ARG A 542 -0.52 11.99 -50.83
C ARG A 542 -0.76 13.20 -51.73
N GLN A 543 -1.02 14.37 -51.16
CA GLN A 543 -1.17 15.63 -51.91
C GLN A 543 0.15 16.13 -52.49
N GLN A 544 1.29 15.83 -51.85
CA GLN A 544 2.59 16.35 -52.29
C GLN A 544 3.12 15.67 -53.56
N ASN A 545 3.19 14.35 -53.60
CA ASN A 545 3.76 13.63 -54.75
C ASN A 545 3.50 12.11 -54.64
N GLU A 546 3.09 11.50 -55.74
CA GLU A 546 2.87 10.04 -55.86
C GLU A 546 4.16 9.23 -55.61
N HIS A 547 5.33 9.78 -56.01
CA HIS A 547 6.62 9.12 -55.78
C HIS A 547 6.96 9.04 -54.29
N SER A 548 6.74 10.12 -53.53
CA SER A 548 6.93 10.18 -52.09
C SER A 548 5.98 9.23 -51.37
N THR A 549 4.70 9.15 -51.78
CA THR A 549 3.74 8.21 -51.27
C THR A 549 4.14 6.77 -51.47
N ARG A 550 4.63 6.40 -52.67
CA ARG A 550 5.11 5.04 -52.95
C ARG A 550 6.34 4.68 -52.11
N ALA A 551 7.30 5.61 -51.98
CA ALA A 551 8.51 5.40 -51.19
C ALA A 551 8.15 5.20 -49.70
N LEU A 552 7.24 6.02 -49.14
CA LEU A 552 6.79 5.89 -47.77
C LEU A 552 5.99 4.59 -47.53
N CYS A 553 5.13 4.20 -48.47
CA CYS A 553 4.41 2.91 -48.41
C CYS A 553 5.40 1.72 -48.37
N GLN A 554 6.47 1.78 -49.15
CA GLN A 554 7.49 0.73 -49.15
C GLN A 554 8.25 0.69 -47.84
N LEU A 555 8.62 1.84 -47.28
CA LEU A 555 9.26 1.95 -45.95
C LEU A 555 8.36 1.41 -44.86
N LEU A 556 7.08 1.81 -44.81
CA LEU A 556 6.11 1.34 -43.82
C LEU A 556 5.91 -0.17 -43.91
N LYS A 557 5.81 -0.75 -45.11
CA LYS A 557 5.75 -2.22 -45.28
C LYS A 557 6.96 -2.93 -44.66
N GLN A 558 8.15 -2.41 -44.93
CA GLN A 558 9.37 -2.96 -44.33
C GLN A 558 9.36 -2.85 -42.81
N SER A 559 8.95 -1.69 -42.27
CA SER A 559 8.86 -1.45 -40.84
C SER A 559 7.82 -2.35 -40.17
N ILE A 560 6.64 -2.57 -40.80
CA ILE A 560 5.61 -3.50 -40.32
C ILE A 560 6.16 -4.94 -40.27
N THR A 561 6.85 -5.35 -41.34
CA THR A 561 7.49 -6.67 -41.39
C THR A 561 8.52 -6.83 -40.27
N THR A 562 9.34 -5.82 -40.04
CA THR A 562 10.34 -5.80 -38.97
C THR A 562 9.64 -5.85 -37.58
N ALA A 563 8.61 -5.04 -37.35
CA ALA A 563 7.85 -5.06 -36.11
C ALA A 563 7.17 -6.40 -35.86
N THR A 564 6.63 -7.03 -36.90
CA THR A 564 6.04 -8.37 -36.82
C THR A 564 7.09 -9.42 -36.48
N TRP A 565 8.25 -9.35 -37.11
CA TRP A 565 9.37 -10.27 -36.79
C TRP A 565 9.84 -10.09 -35.34
N ILE A 566 10.02 -8.84 -34.87
CA ILE A 566 10.37 -8.56 -33.48
C ILE A 566 9.30 -9.11 -32.53
N GLN A 567 8.02 -8.98 -32.87
CA GLN A 567 6.92 -9.49 -32.06
C GLN A 567 6.94 -11.02 -31.97
N GLU A 568 7.15 -11.71 -33.08
CA GLU A 568 7.21 -13.18 -33.13
C GLU A 568 8.45 -13.71 -32.39
N ASP A 569 9.61 -13.12 -32.64
CA ASP A 569 10.88 -13.52 -32.01
C ASP A 569 10.84 -13.27 -30.49
N THR A 570 10.31 -12.12 -30.08
CA THR A 570 10.12 -11.82 -28.65
C THR A 570 9.11 -12.76 -27.99
N ARG A 571 8.08 -13.21 -28.70
CA ARG A 571 7.12 -14.20 -28.20
C ARG A 571 7.78 -15.55 -27.97
N LEU A 572 8.58 -16.00 -28.93
CA LEU A 572 9.34 -17.24 -28.79
C LEU A 572 10.31 -17.16 -27.61
N LEU A 573 11.07 -16.06 -27.53
CA LEU A 573 11.97 -15.83 -26.40
C LEU A 573 11.24 -15.84 -25.04
N ARG A 574 10.07 -15.23 -24.95
CA ARG A 574 9.25 -15.26 -23.74
C ARG A 574 8.80 -16.69 -23.39
N ASP A 575 8.39 -17.46 -24.38
CA ASP A 575 7.93 -18.84 -24.19
C ASP A 575 9.11 -19.75 -23.76
N ASP A 576 10.31 -19.54 -24.32
CA ASP A 576 11.55 -20.20 -23.89
C ASP A 576 11.91 -19.84 -22.43
N ILE A 577 11.84 -18.56 -22.07
CA ILE A 577 12.06 -18.09 -20.69
C ILE A 577 11.05 -18.73 -19.73
N GLN A 578 9.77 -18.83 -20.10
CA GLN A 578 8.75 -19.49 -19.27
C GLN A 578 9.05 -20.98 -19.07
N THR A 579 9.56 -21.65 -20.10
CA THR A 579 9.95 -23.04 -20.02
C THR A 579 11.13 -23.26 -19.08
N LEU A 580 12.12 -22.36 -19.11
CA LEU A 580 13.26 -22.37 -18.18
C LEU A 580 12.78 -22.15 -16.74
N PHE A 581 11.88 -21.21 -16.49
CA PHE A 581 11.29 -21.02 -15.16
C PHE A 581 10.52 -22.23 -14.66
N ALA A 582 9.79 -22.92 -15.54
CA ALA A 582 9.04 -24.13 -15.16
C ALA A 582 9.97 -25.32 -14.85
N ALA A 583 11.14 -25.39 -15.48
CA ALA A 583 12.13 -26.43 -15.24
C ALA A 583 12.93 -26.22 -13.93
N GLU A 584 12.99 -24.97 -13.41
CA GLU A 584 13.72 -24.62 -12.19
C GLU A 584 12.83 -24.57 -10.92
N GLN A 585 11.52 -24.75 -11.06
CA GLN A 585 10.62 -24.94 -9.91
C GLN A 585 10.58 -26.44 -9.57
N PRO A 586 11.21 -26.86 -8.43
CA PRO A 586 11.19 -28.26 -7.99
C PRO A 586 9.82 -28.71 -7.51
#